data_2eeb67adc7a933008403bbb39c114869
#
_entry.id   2eeb67adc7a933008403bbb39c114869
#
_cell.length_a   1.000
_cell.length_b   1.000
_cell.length_c   1.000
_cell.angle_alpha   90.00
_cell.angle_beta   90.00
_cell.angle_gamma   90.00
#
_symmetry.space_group_name_H-M   'P 1'
#
loop_
_entity.id
_entity.type
_entity.pdbx_description
1 polymer ?
#
loop_
_entity_poly.entity_id
_entity_poly.type
_entity_poly.pdbx_seq_one_letter_code
_entity_poly.pdbx_strand_id
1 'polypeptide(L)'
;IRQSFGIFMMPISEHFGTGREFFSFAIALQNLLFGVFQPFVGMAADKWGARRIIIAGACAYGLGLLLTSMSTESSMLYVSLGALVGLGLSATSYVIVLGAVAKVVPAEHAAKAFGLTTAAGSFGMFAVIPGAQYMLNEFDWQSAMQVFGVLCCLMISFALFMRAPKAASSKQAQAEDNQTLKEALSEAFSNKSYWLIHAGFFVCGFHVMFIATHLPSYLADKNLPASSAAMALAYVGIFNIFGSYFWGVMGDKFSKRHVMSALYLVR
;
A
#
# COMPACT_ATOMS: atom_id res chain seq x y z
N ILE A 1 2.75 -2.45 -7.58
CA ILE A 1 4.02 -1.70 -7.69
C ILE A 1 4.78 -1.72 -6.34
N ARG A 2 4.20 -1.24 -5.22
CA ARG A 2 4.92 -1.14 -3.92
C ARG A 2 5.61 -2.45 -3.50
N GLN A 3 4.94 -3.59 -3.66
CA GLN A 3 5.48 -4.89 -3.25
C GLN A 3 6.57 -5.43 -4.19
N SER A 4 6.79 -4.82 -5.36
CA SER A 4 7.86 -5.22 -6.26
C SER A 4 9.19 -4.50 -6.00
N PHE A 5 9.24 -3.50 -5.13
CA PHE A 5 10.48 -2.74 -4.92
C PHE A 5 11.67 -3.60 -4.45
N GLY A 6 11.42 -4.69 -3.72
CA GLY A 6 12.49 -5.59 -3.28
C GLY A 6 13.32 -6.20 -4.41
N ILE A 7 12.71 -6.48 -5.57
CA ILE A 7 13.46 -7.04 -6.72
C ILE A 7 14.36 -6.00 -7.41
N PHE A 8 14.13 -4.71 -7.18
CA PHE A 8 14.96 -3.62 -7.70
C PHE A 8 16.17 -3.28 -6.82
N MET A 9 16.24 -3.84 -5.59
CA MET A 9 17.31 -3.53 -4.64
C MET A 9 18.69 -3.83 -5.23
N MET A 10 18.87 -5.01 -5.79
CA MET A 10 20.16 -5.42 -6.37
C MET A 10 20.53 -4.60 -7.61
N PRO A 11 19.67 -4.52 -8.66
CA PRO A 11 19.99 -3.77 -9.87
C PRO A 11 20.29 -2.29 -9.62
N ILE A 12 19.56 -1.64 -8.70
CA ILE A 12 19.78 -0.24 -8.37
C ILE A 12 21.07 -0.05 -7.56
N SER A 13 21.33 -0.91 -6.57
CA SER A 13 22.55 -0.83 -5.77
C SER A 13 23.81 -1.05 -6.63
N GLU A 14 23.77 -2.01 -7.54
CA GLU A 14 24.85 -2.27 -8.50
C GLU A 14 25.09 -1.11 -9.46
N HIS A 15 24.00 -0.52 -9.98
CA HIS A 15 24.09 0.63 -10.89
C HIS A 15 24.82 1.84 -10.26
N PHE A 16 24.52 2.13 -8.99
CA PHE A 16 25.16 3.26 -8.28
C PHE A 16 26.47 2.88 -7.59
N GLY A 17 26.87 1.61 -7.63
CA GLY A 17 28.07 1.12 -6.92
C GLY A 17 27.96 1.31 -5.40
N THR A 18 26.74 1.33 -4.85
CA THR A 18 26.47 1.54 -3.42
C THR A 18 26.03 0.24 -2.76
N GLY A 19 26.13 0.19 -1.43
CA GLY A 19 25.59 -0.93 -0.67
C GLY A 19 24.05 -0.94 -0.66
N ARG A 20 23.48 -2.06 -0.25
CA ARG A 20 22.01 -2.27 -0.15
C ARG A 20 21.35 -1.34 0.89
N GLU A 21 22.15 -0.77 1.79
CA GLU A 21 21.70 0.16 2.84
C GLU A 21 21.08 1.43 2.27
N PHE A 22 21.60 1.97 1.16
CA PHE A 22 21.05 3.16 0.52
C PHE A 22 19.62 2.93 0.02
N PHE A 23 19.41 1.84 -0.69
CA PHE A 23 18.08 1.48 -1.17
C PHE A 23 17.13 1.15 -0.01
N SER A 24 17.61 0.38 0.96
CA SER A 24 16.82 0.01 2.14
C SER A 24 16.41 1.25 2.95
N PHE A 25 17.29 2.25 3.07
CA PHE A 25 16.96 3.51 3.73
C PHE A 25 15.90 4.31 2.96
N ALA A 26 16.00 4.37 1.61
CA ALA A 26 14.96 5.01 0.79
C ALA A 26 13.59 4.34 0.99
N ILE A 27 13.54 3.00 1.04
CA ILE A 27 12.31 2.24 1.32
C ILE A 27 11.83 2.46 2.76
N ALA A 28 12.73 2.54 3.74
CA ALA A 28 12.38 2.85 5.13
C ALA A 28 11.75 4.25 5.24
N LEU A 29 12.38 5.25 4.62
CA LEU A 29 11.85 6.63 4.54
C LEU A 29 10.48 6.67 3.86
N GLN A 30 10.33 5.95 2.74
CA GLN A 30 9.05 5.80 2.04
C GLN A 30 7.95 5.26 2.96
N ASN A 31 8.25 4.20 3.72
CA ASN A 31 7.28 3.60 4.63
C ASN A 31 6.97 4.50 5.83
N LEU A 32 7.97 5.21 6.35
CA LEU A 32 7.80 6.19 7.43
C LEU A 32 6.85 7.32 6.98
N LEU A 33 7.14 7.94 5.84
CA LEU A 33 6.31 9.03 5.31
C LEU A 33 4.91 8.53 4.94
N PHE A 34 4.81 7.36 4.32
CA PHE A 34 3.52 6.70 4.09
C PHE A 34 2.69 6.61 5.37
N GLY A 35 3.28 6.15 6.48
CA GLY A 35 2.58 6.00 7.75
C GLY A 35 2.24 7.34 8.41
N VAL A 36 3.22 8.25 8.50
CA VAL A 36 3.05 9.56 9.16
C VAL A 36 2.00 10.42 8.45
N PHE A 37 1.97 10.39 7.12
CA PHE A 37 1.02 11.20 6.35
C PHE A 37 -0.38 10.59 6.21
N GLN A 38 -0.59 9.32 6.54
CA GLN A 38 -1.90 8.65 6.47
C GLN A 38 -3.03 9.42 7.16
N PRO A 39 -2.92 9.87 8.43
CA PRO A 39 -3.99 10.61 9.09
C PRO A 39 -4.31 11.94 8.40
N PHE A 40 -3.28 12.67 7.98
CA PHE A 40 -3.44 13.98 7.33
C PHE A 40 -4.11 13.84 5.96
N VAL A 41 -3.71 12.82 5.21
CA VAL A 41 -4.31 12.52 3.91
C VAL A 41 -5.74 12.01 4.06
N GLY A 42 -6.03 11.24 5.11
CA GLY A 42 -7.39 10.83 5.47
C GLY A 42 -8.30 12.03 5.72
N MET A 43 -7.88 12.95 6.59
CA MET A 43 -8.61 14.21 6.85
C MET A 43 -8.80 15.05 5.58
N ALA A 44 -7.77 15.13 4.75
CA ALA A 44 -7.84 15.83 3.47
C ALA A 44 -8.86 15.17 2.51
N ALA A 45 -8.90 13.84 2.48
CA ALA A 45 -9.86 13.08 1.68
C ALA A 45 -11.31 13.28 2.16
N ASP A 46 -11.53 13.42 3.47
CA ASP A 46 -12.83 13.71 4.03
C ASP A 46 -13.28 15.16 3.70
N LYS A 47 -12.37 16.13 3.77
CA LYS A 47 -12.64 17.54 3.51
C LYS A 47 -12.78 17.87 2.02
N TRP A 48 -11.89 17.35 1.18
CA TRP A 48 -11.80 17.73 -0.25
C TRP A 48 -12.26 16.63 -1.20
N GLY A 49 -12.62 15.47 -0.67
CA GLY A 49 -13.07 14.31 -1.42
C GLY A 49 -11.93 13.39 -1.84
N ALA A 50 -12.13 12.07 -1.69
CA ALA A 50 -11.14 11.04 -1.99
C ALA A 50 -10.61 11.11 -3.44
N ARG A 51 -11.45 11.47 -4.42
CA ARG A 51 -11.07 11.60 -5.83
C ARG A 51 -9.89 12.55 -6.03
N ARG A 52 -9.95 13.76 -5.45
CA ARG A 52 -8.88 14.77 -5.62
C ARG A 52 -7.58 14.32 -4.96
N ILE A 53 -7.68 13.70 -3.82
CA ILE A 53 -6.56 13.20 -3.05
C ILE A 53 -5.87 12.03 -3.78
N ILE A 54 -6.64 11.08 -4.32
CA ILE A 54 -6.09 9.98 -5.12
C ILE A 54 -5.39 10.50 -6.37
N ILE A 55 -5.95 11.50 -7.06
CA ILE A 55 -5.30 12.11 -8.24
C ILE A 55 -3.97 12.75 -7.85
N ALA A 56 -3.96 13.58 -6.81
CA ALA A 56 -2.72 14.21 -6.33
C ALA A 56 -1.67 13.16 -5.90
N GLY A 57 -2.10 12.12 -5.20
CA GLY A 57 -1.24 11.00 -4.81
C GLY A 57 -0.70 10.22 -5.99
N ALA A 58 -1.54 9.93 -6.99
CA ALA A 58 -1.11 9.24 -8.20
C ALA A 58 -0.10 10.06 -9.01
N CYS A 59 -0.28 11.39 -9.09
CA CYS A 59 0.68 12.29 -9.71
C CYS A 59 2.02 12.28 -8.94
N ALA A 60 2.00 12.40 -7.60
CA ALA A 60 3.21 12.35 -6.80
C ALA A 60 3.92 10.99 -6.91
N TYR A 61 3.16 9.89 -6.91
CA TYR A 61 3.70 8.56 -7.05
C TYR A 61 4.35 8.34 -8.43
N GLY A 62 3.63 8.68 -9.51
CA GLY A 62 4.14 8.57 -10.87
C GLY A 62 5.37 9.44 -11.10
N LEU A 63 5.34 10.70 -10.63
CA LEU A 63 6.47 11.62 -10.71
C LEU A 63 7.68 11.08 -9.91
N GLY A 64 7.45 10.55 -8.70
CA GLY A 64 8.50 9.93 -7.90
C GLY A 64 9.19 8.79 -8.61
N LEU A 65 8.44 7.89 -9.27
CA LEU A 65 9.00 6.77 -10.06
C LEU A 65 9.75 7.25 -11.31
N LEU A 66 9.22 8.25 -12.01
CA LEU A 66 9.90 8.85 -13.16
C LEU A 66 11.21 9.53 -12.75
N LEU A 67 11.22 10.29 -11.68
CA LEU A 67 12.45 10.89 -11.14
C LEU A 67 13.43 9.82 -10.64
N THR A 68 12.95 8.73 -10.06
CA THR A 68 13.80 7.59 -9.69
C THR A 68 14.51 7.03 -10.93
N SER A 69 13.80 6.85 -12.05
CA SER A 69 14.41 6.34 -13.30
C SER A 69 15.46 7.27 -13.90
N MET A 70 15.39 8.56 -13.60
CA MET A 70 16.31 9.60 -14.08
C MET A 70 17.41 9.94 -13.06
N SER A 71 17.45 9.25 -11.93
CA SER A 71 18.43 9.53 -10.88
C SER A 71 19.85 9.21 -11.36
N THR A 72 20.74 10.17 -11.21
CA THR A 72 22.17 10.04 -11.53
C THR A 72 23.01 9.77 -10.29
N GLU A 73 22.47 10.06 -9.11
CA GLU A 73 23.12 9.85 -7.82
C GLU A 73 22.20 9.05 -6.88
N SER A 74 22.79 8.20 -6.04
CA SER A 74 22.05 7.40 -5.06
C SER A 74 21.27 8.25 -4.05
N SER A 75 21.77 9.45 -3.71
CA SER A 75 21.11 10.41 -2.83
C SER A 75 19.73 10.88 -3.34
N MET A 76 19.56 10.95 -4.67
CA MET A 76 18.29 11.32 -5.30
C MET A 76 17.17 10.32 -4.99
N LEU A 77 17.50 9.06 -4.70
CA LEU A 77 16.53 8.02 -4.33
C LEU A 77 15.78 8.39 -3.04
N TYR A 78 16.40 9.13 -2.12
CA TYR A 78 15.72 9.54 -0.89
C TYR A 78 14.57 10.52 -1.15
N VAL A 79 14.74 11.40 -2.12
CA VAL A 79 13.70 12.36 -2.50
C VAL A 79 12.67 11.70 -3.43
N SER A 80 13.14 11.01 -4.47
CA SER A 80 12.26 10.43 -5.50
C SER A 80 11.51 9.20 -4.98
N LEU A 81 12.22 8.13 -4.62
CA LEU A 81 11.64 6.86 -4.17
C LEU A 81 11.20 6.94 -2.70
N GLY A 82 11.96 7.65 -1.85
CA GLY A 82 11.62 7.81 -0.43
C GLY A 82 10.46 8.78 -0.21
N ALA A 83 10.68 10.06 -0.49
CA ALA A 83 9.72 11.10 -0.14
C ALA A 83 8.52 11.17 -1.09
N LEU A 84 8.73 11.35 -2.39
CA LEU A 84 7.61 11.54 -3.33
C LEU A 84 6.75 10.29 -3.46
N VAL A 85 7.36 9.12 -3.61
CA VAL A 85 6.61 7.86 -3.65
C VAL A 85 5.92 7.59 -2.32
N GLY A 86 6.57 7.86 -1.17
CA GLY A 86 5.97 7.70 0.16
C GLY A 86 4.72 8.55 0.35
N LEU A 87 4.78 9.83 -0.03
CA LEU A 87 3.63 10.74 -0.02
C LEU A 87 2.53 10.30 -1.00
N GLY A 88 2.92 9.90 -2.22
CA GLY A 88 1.99 9.39 -3.21
C GLY A 88 1.24 8.13 -2.72
N LEU A 89 1.95 7.21 -2.08
CA LEU A 89 1.39 6.00 -1.48
C LEU A 89 0.39 6.31 -0.37
N SER A 90 0.64 7.31 0.49
CA SER A 90 -0.30 7.68 1.56
C SER A 90 -1.66 8.08 1.00
N ALA A 91 -1.67 8.78 -0.13
CA ALA A 91 -2.89 9.27 -0.80
C ALA A 91 -3.57 8.23 -1.71
N THR A 92 -2.86 7.18 -2.12
CA THR A 92 -3.39 6.08 -2.94
C THR A 92 -3.56 4.77 -2.16
N SER A 93 -3.59 4.87 -0.83
CA SER A 93 -3.63 3.71 0.07
C SER A 93 -5.00 3.05 0.14
N TYR A 94 -5.01 1.81 0.65
CA TYR A 94 -6.25 1.09 0.95
C TYR A 94 -7.19 1.88 1.86
N VAL A 95 -6.66 2.62 2.83
CA VAL A 95 -7.49 3.41 3.77
C VAL A 95 -8.36 4.41 3.02
N ILE A 96 -7.77 5.14 2.07
CA ILE A 96 -8.50 6.14 1.27
C ILE A 96 -9.51 5.46 0.34
N VAL A 97 -9.10 4.36 -0.32
CA VAL A 97 -9.98 3.64 -1.26
C VAL A 97 -11.14 2.99 -0.52
N LEU A 98 -10.89 2.28 0.60
CA LEU A 98 -11.94 1.65 1.39
C LEU A 98 -12.87 2.69 2.03
N GLY A 99 -12.33 3.83 2.49
CA GLY A 99 -13.14 4.95 2.96
C GLY A 99 -14.06 5.53 1.88
N ALA A 100 -13.58 5.61 0.64
CA ALA A 100 -14.40 6.02 -0.50
C ALA A 100 -15.47 4.98 -0.84
N VAL A 101 -15.14 3.69 -0.83
CA VAL A 101 -16.08 2.57 -1.05
C VAL A 101 -17.16 2.55 0.04
N ALA A 102 -16.79 2.74 1.31
CA ALA A 102 -17.73 2.80 2.44
C ALA A 102 -18.79 3.89 2.30
N LYS A 103 -18.44 5.01 1.64
CA LYS A 103 -19.38 6.14 1.42
C LYS A 103 -20.36 5.90 0.27
N VAL A 104 -20.11 4.93 -0.60
CA VAL A 104 -20.92 4.68 -1.82
C VAL A 104 -21.73 3.41 -1.72
N VAL A 105 -21.21 2.39 -1.03
CA VAL A 105 -21.81 1.06 -0.94
C VAL A 105 -22.72 0.96 0.30
N PRO A 106 -23.96 0.44 0.17
CA PRO A 106 -24.83 0.17 1.31
C PRO A 106 -24.15 -0.75 2.34
N ALA A 107 -24.45 -0.54 3.63
CA ALA A 107 -23.82 -1.27 4.74
C ALA A 107 -23.94 -2.80 4.61
N GLU A 108 -25.04 -3.30 4.06
CA GLU A 108 -25.30 -4.74 3.82
C GLU A 108 -24.35 -5.37 2.79
N HIS A 109 -23.73 -4.56 1.91
CA HIS A 109 -22.80 -5.02 0.86
C HIS A 109 -21.35 -4.58 1.13
N ALA A 110 -21.10 -3.84 2.21
CA ALA A 110 -19.80 -3.26 2.51
C ALA A 110 -18.69 -4.33 2.65
N ALA A 111 -18.97 -5.44 3.34
CA ALA A 111 -18.00 -6.52 3.53
C ALA A 111 -17.57 -7.14 2.19
N LYS A 112 -18.53 -7.40 1.29
CA LYS A 112 -18.24 -7.93 -0.07
C LYS A 112 -17.43 -6.93 -0.89
N ALA A 113 -17.78 -5.64 -0.84
CA ALA A 113 -17.06 -4.58 -1.57
C ALA A 113 -15.61 -4.43 -1.07
N PHE A 114 -15.41 -4.48 0.25
CA PHE A 114 -14.07 -4.45 0.84
C PHE A 114 -13.25 -5.68 0.47
N GLY A 115 -13.86 -6.87 0.52
CA GLY A 115 -13.22 -8.12 0.08
C GLY A 115 -12.79 -8.07 -1.38
N LEU A 116 -13.66 -7.58 -2.27
CA LEU A 116 -13.35 -7.42 -3.69
C LEU A 116 -12.22 -6.40 -3.94
N THR A 117 -12.24 -5.29 -3.22
CA THR A 117 -11.19 -4.26 -3.30
C THR A 117 -9.84 -4.82 -2.85
N THR A 118 -9.82 -5.61 -1.78
CA THR A 118 -8.60 -6.26 -1.27
C THR A 118 -8.10 -7.33 -2.24
N ALA A 119 -9.01 -8.14 -2.79
CA ALA A 119 -8.67 -9.16 -3.79
C ALA A 119 -8.08 -8.54 -5.07
N ALA A 120 -8.64 -7.41 -5.55
CA ALA A 120 -8.10 -6.68 -6.69
C ALA A 120 -6.67 -6.18 -6.44
N GLY A 121 -6.38 -5.68 -5.23
CA GLY A 121 -5.02 -5.29 -4.85
C GLY A 121 -4.04 -6.47 -4.83
N SER A 122 -4.49 -7.62 -4.34
CA SER A 122 -3.69 -8.86 -4.31
C SER A 122 -3.46 -9.41 -5.72
N PHE A 123 -4.46 -9.32 -6.60
CA PHE A 123 -4.29 -9.63 -8.02
C PHE A 123 -3.25 -8.70 -8.67
N GLY A 124 -3.28 -7.41 -8.35
CA GLY A 124 -2.25 -6.47 -8.79
C GLY A 124 -0.84 -6.88 -8.35
N MET A 125 -0.68 -7.39 -7.13
CA MET A 125 0.59 -7.94 -6.65
C MET A 125 1.03 -9.15 -7.50
N PHE A 126 0.12 -10.10 -7.74
CA PHE A 126 0.37 -11.29 -8.56
C PHE A 126 0.78 -10.94 -10.01
N ALA A 127 0.15 -9.94 -10.62
CA ALA A 127 0.43 -9.55 -12.01
C ALA A 127 1.67 -8.66 -12.14
N VAL A 128 1.84 -7.69 -11.23
CA VAL A 128 2.90 -6.67 -11.35
C VAL A 128 4.29 -7.22 -11.02
N ILE A 129 4.42 -8.13 -10.06
CA ILE A 129 5.75 -8.60 -9.65
C ILE A 129 6.43 -9.43 -10.74
N PRO A 130 5.78 -10.45 -11.35
CA PRO A 130 6.38 -11.14 -12.50
C PRO A 130 6.61 -10.23 -13.70
N GLY A 131 5.71 -9.27 -13.95
CA GLY A 131 5.89 -8.26 -14.98
C GLY A 131 7.12 -7.38 -14.75
N ALA A 132 7.35 -6.95 -13.50
CA ALA A 132 8.53 -6.21 -13.11
C ALA A 132 9.82 -7.03 -13.30
N GLN A 133 9.78 -8.30 -12.91
CA GLN A 133 10.93 -9.20 -13.12
C GLN A 133 11.22 -9.43 -14.60
N TYR A 134 10.19 -9.60 -15.43
CA TYR A 134 10.35 -9.71 -16.87
C TYR A 134 11.00 -8.45 -17.45
N MET A 135 10.57 -7.27 -17.03
CA MET A 135 11.18 -6.02 -17.48
C MET A 135 12.64 -5.89 -17.04
N LEU A 136 12.98 -6.35 -15.83
CA LEU A 136 14.37 -6.35 -15.37
C LEU A 136 15.26 -7.34 -16.15
N ASN A 137 14.69 -8.42 -16.66
CA ASN A 137 15.45 -9.41 -17.46
C ASN A 137 15.68 -8.96 -18.90
N GLU A 138 14.71 -8.29 -19.51
CA GLU A 138 14.75 -7.89 -20.94
C GLU A 138 15.24 -6.45 -21.15
N PHE A 139 15.08 -5.61 -20.14
CA PHE A 139 15.41 -4.20 -20.15
C PHE A 139 16.21 -3.83 -18.89
N ASP A 140 16.30 -2.57 -18.60
CA ASP A 140 16.94 -2.04 -17.40
C ASP A 140 15.90 -1.65 -16.31
N TRP A 141 16.39 -1.39 -15.10
CA TRP A 141 15.55 -0.96 -13.99
C TRP A 141 14.94 0.43 -14.22
N GLN A 142 15.60 1.30 -14.99
CA GLN A 142 15.11 2.63 -15.35
C GLN A 142 13.85 2.52 -16.19
N SER A 143 13.86 1.70 -17.23
CA SER A 143 12.70 1.43 -18.08
C SER A 143 11.52 0.84 -17.30
N ALA A 144 11.79 -0.07 -16.36
CA ALA A 144 10.76 -0.60 -15.49
C ALA A 144 10.12 0.49 -14.61
N MET A 145 10.91 1.40 -14.04
CA MET A 145 10.42 2.52 -13.25
C MET A 145 9.60 3.50 -14.07
N GLN A 146 10.01 3.77 -15.32
CA GLN A 146 9.25 4.60 -16.26
C GLN A 146 7.87 4.01 -16.57
N VAL A 147 7.82 2.71 -16.90
CA VAL A 147 6.55 2.02 -17.15
C VAL A 147 5.66 2.07 -15.92
N PHE A 148 6.21 1.85 -14.72
CA PHE A 148 5.45 1.97 -13.49
C PHE A 148 4.95 3.41 -13.25
N GLY A 149 5.76 4.42 -13.57
CA GLY A 149 5.34 5.82 -13.53
C GLY A 149 4.14 6.10 -14.45
N VAL A 150 4.19 5.58 -15.67
CA VAL A 150 3.07 5.69 -16.63
C VAL A 150 1.85 4.90 -16.15
N LEU A 151 2.02 3.71 -15.57
CA LEU A 151 0.92 2.93 -15.00
C LEU A 151 0.22 3.69 -13.85
N CYS A 152 0.91 4.56 -13.13
CA CYS A 152 0.27 5.43 -12.14
C CYS A 152 -0.75 6.39 -12.78
N CYS A 153 -0.59 6.75 -14.06
CA CYS A 153 -1.59 7.54 -14.79
C CYS A 153 -2.93 6.82 -14.93
N LEU A 154 -2.94 5.48 -14.95
CA LEU A 154 -4.18 4.70 -14.94
C LEU A 154 -4.97 4.92 -13.64
N MET A 155 -4.29 5.10 -12.50
CA MET A 155 -4.98 5.45 -11.26
C MET A 155 -5.72 6.79 -11.38
N ILE A 156 -5.15 7.77 -12.09
CA ILE A 156 -5.79 9.06 -12.36
C ILE A 156 -7.04 8.84 -13.19
N SER A 157 -6.94 8.04 -14.26
CA SER A 157 -8.08 7.73 -15.13
C SER A 157 -9.21 7.08 -14.34
N PHE A 158 -8.92 6.06 -13.53
CA PHE A 158 -9.92 5.43 -12.67
C PHE A 158 -10.50 6.39 -11.62
N ALA A 159 -9.66 7.23 -11.02
CA ALA A 159 -10.12 8.22 -10.04
C ALA A 159 -11.08 9.26 -10.69
N LEU A 160 -10.89 9.59 -11.97
CA LEU A 160 -11.79 10.49 -12.70
C LEU A 160 -13.20 9.91 -12.85
N PHE A 161 -13.34 8.59 -12.95
CA PHE A 161 -14.64 7.90 -12.98
C PHE A 161 -15.29 7.76 -11.60
N MET A 162 -14.55 7.97 -10.51
CA MET A 162 -15.14 7.97 -9.18
C MET A 162 -16.14 9.13 -9.07
N ARG A 163 -17.43 8.79 -8.95
CA ARG A 163 -18.46 9.78 -8.66
C ARG A 163 -18.23 10.30 -7.23
N ALA A 164 -18.18 11.63 -7.08
CA ALA A 164 -18.32 12.20 -5.75
C ALA A 164 -19.64 11.67 -5.18
N PRO A 165 -19.66 11.11 -3.96
CA PRO A 165 -20.92 10.79 -3.33
C PRO A 165 -21.73 12.09 -3.37
N LYS A 166 -22.94 12.09 -3.93
CA LYS A 166 -23.92 13.11 -3.58
C LYS A 166 -23.94 13.10 -2.07
N ALA A 167 -23.69 14.25 -1.45
CA ALA A 167 -23.75 14.38 -0.02
C ALA A 167 -25.06 13.71 0.42
N ALA A 168 -24.95 12.44 0.76
CA ALA A 168 -26.04 11.75 1.41
C ALA A 168 -26.15 12.47 2.73
N SER A 169 -27.17 13.30 2.86
CA SER A 169 -27.58 13.91 4.10
C SER A 169 -28.00 12.78 5.03
N SER A 170 -27.03 12.03 5.53
CA SER A 170 -27.25 11.16 6.65
C SER A 170 -27.28 12.07 7.87
N LYS A 171 -28.50 12.46 8.26
CA LYS A 171 -28.78 13.12 9.55
C LYS A 171 -28.16 12.33 10.72
N GLN A 172 -27.76 11.07 10.50
CA GLN A 172 -27.06 10.25 11.46
C GLN A 172 -25.55 10.55 11.58
N ALA A 173 -24.89 10.95 10.48
CA ALA A 173 -23.48 11.38 10.55
C ALA A 173 -23.32 12.77 11.18
N GLN A 174 -24.35 13.59 11.18
CA GLN A 174 -24.33 14.94 11.78
C GLN A 174 -24.55 14.92 13.30
N ALA A 175 -25.05 13.84 13.88
CA ALA A 175 -25.27 13.76 15.34
C ALA A 175 -23.99 13.31 16.10
N GLU A 176 -23.01 12.74 15.42
CA GLU A 176 -21.73 12.29 16.02
C GLU A 176 -20.57 13.28 15.80
N ASP A 177 -20.75 14.35 15.04
CA ASP A 177 -19.67 15.24 14.56
C ASP A 177 -19.44 16.46 15.46
N ASN A 178 -19.80 16.40 16.74
CA ASN A 178 -19.46 17.45 17.70
C ASN A 178 -18.14 17.20 18.44
N GLN A 179 -17.48 16.08 18.15
CA GLN A 179 -16.20 15.75 18.79
C GLN A 179 -15.05 16.43 18.07
N THR A 180 -14.28 17.24 18.78
CA THR A 180 -13.06 17.83 18.22
C THR A 180 -12.02 16.75 17.95
N LEU A 181 -11.13 16.97 16.96
CA LEU A 181 -10.02 16.04 16.66
C LEU A 181 -9.20 15.71 17.91
N LYS A 182 -9.01 16.69 18.79
CA LYS A 182 -8.28 16.52 20.05
C LYS A 182 -8.98 15.57 21.01
N GLU A 183 -10.30 15.66 21.13
CA GLU A 183 -11.10 14.77 21.97
C GLU A 183 -11.12 13.36 21.41
N ALA A 184 -11.30 13.19 20.10
CA ALA A 184 -11.24 11.89 19.44
C ALA A 184 -9.87 11.20 19.60
N LEU A 185 -8.78 11.94 19.46
CA LEU A 185 -7.43 11.43 19.70
C LEU A 185 -7.20 11.08 21.17
N SER A 186 -7.65 11.92 22.10
CA SER A 186 -7.53 11.66 23.53
C SER A 186 -8.27 10.38 23.94
N GLU A 187 -9.49 10.19 23.43
CA GLU A 187 -10.28 8.98 23.65
C GLU A 187 -9.61 7.74 23.09
N ALA A 188 -9.14 7.81 21.82
CA ALA A 188 -8.44 6.72 21.17
C ALA A 188 -7.18 6.32 21.94
N PHE A 189 -6.33 7.27 22.32
CA PHE A 189 -5.09 6.99 23.05
C PHE A 189 -5.32 6.48 24.49
N SER A 190 -6.45 6.78 25.09
CA SER A 190 -6.84 6.27 26.42
C SER A 190 -7.35 4.82 26.37
N ASN A 191 -7.69 4.31 25.20
CA ASN A 191 -8.31 2.99 25.04
C ASN A 191 -7.24 1.89 24.82
N LYS A 192 -7.13 0.94 25.75
CA LYS A 192 -6.20 -0.20 25.65
C LYS A 192 -6.42 -1.05 24.38
N SER A 193 -7.67 -1.22 23.95
CA SER A 193 -7.99 -1.99 22.76
C SER A 193 -7.44 -1.32 21.48
N TYR A 194 -7.40 0.01 21.44
CA TYR A 194 -6.79 0.77 20.38
C TYR A 194 -5.31 0.44 20.23
N TRP A 195 -4.56 0.45 21.31
CA TRP A 195 -3.13 0.12 21.30
C TRP A 195 -2.86 -1.34 20.92
N LEU A 196 -3.67 -2.29 21.42
CA LEU A 196 -3.52 -3.71 21.08
C LEU A 196 -3.76 -3.96 19.57
N ILE A 197 -4.77 -3.30 18.98
CA ILE A 197 -5.02 -3.38 17.55
C ILE A 197 -3.84 -2.80 16.76
N HIS A 198 -3.32 -1.65 17.18
CA HIS A 198 -2.16 -1.02 16.52
C HIS A 198 -0.89 -1.86 16.64
N ALA A 199 -0.64 -2.48 17.79
CA ALA A 199 0.46 -3.43 17.96
C ALA A 199 0.34 -4.63 17.02
N GLY A 200 -0.86 -5.19 16.87
CA GLY A 200 -1.13 -6.26 15.89
C GLY A 200 -0.86 -5.81 14.45
N PHE A 201 -1.36 -4.64 14.05
CA PHE A 201 -1.11 -4.08 12.73
C PHE A 201 0.37 -3.76 12.48
N PHE A 202 1.08 -3.30 13.51
CA PHE A 202 2.52 -3.06 13.42
C PHE A 202 3.27 -4.36 13.08
N VAL A 203 3.02 -5.45 13.82
CA VAL A 203 3.64 -6.77 13.55
C VAL A 203 3.28 -7.27 12.15
N CYS A 204 2.01 -7.12 11.76
CA CYS A 204 1.54 -7.47 10.42
C CYS A 204 2.29 -6.71 9.33
N GLY A 205 2.35 -5.38 9.45
CA GLY A 205 3.03 -4.53 8.48
C GLY A 205 4.53 -4.81 8.40
N PHE A 206 5.17 -5.01 9.55
CA PHE A 206 6.59 -5.34 9.64
C PHE A 206 6.90 -6.64 8.86
N HIS A 207 6.18 -7.74 9.13
CA HIS A 207 6.38 -9.01 8.44
C HIS A 207 6.24 -8.89 6.93
N VAL A 208 5.15 -8.26 6.47
CA VAL A 208 4.89 -8.12 5.02
C VAL A 208 5.97 -7.32 4.34
N MET A 209 6.36 -6.20 4.92
CA MET A 209 7.37 -5.32 4.33
C MET A 209 8.77 -5.93 4.40
N PHE A 210 9.11 -6.59 5.51
CA PHE A 210 10.38 -7.28 5.66
C PHE A 210 10.58 -8.35 4.57
N ILE A 211 9.57 -9.23 4.40
CA ILE A 211 9.61 -10.27 3.37
C ILE A 211 9.66 -9.66 1.97
N ALA A 212 8.78 -8.70 1.67
CA ALA A 212 8.71 -8.10 0.33
C ALA A 212 10.00 -7.38 -0.08
N THR A 213 10.72 -6.80 0.89
CA THR A 213 11.93 -6.03 0.63
C THR A 213 13.19 -6.93 0.59
N HIS A 214 13.31 -7.87 1.54
CA HIS A 214 14.55 -8.60 1.73
C HIS A 214 14.58 -10.01 1.12
N LEU A 215 13.41 -10.64 0.87
CA LEU A 215 13.37 -11.98 0.28
C LEU A 215 14.09 -12.08 -1.07
N PRO A 216 13.95 -11.13 -2.02
CA PRO A 216 14.67 -11.20 -3.28
C PRO A 216 16.20 -11.22 -3.10
N SER A 217 16.74 -10.34 -2.27
CA SER A 217 18.18 -10.27 -1.99
C SER A 217 18.68 -11.51 -1.26
N TYR A 218 17.90 -12.05 -0.31
CA TYR A 218 18.23 -13.29 0.39
C TYR A 218 18.32 -14.50 -0.57
N LEU A 219 17.38 -14.62 -1.50
CA LEU A 219 17.39 -15.70 -2.48
C LEU A 219 18.56 -15.56 -3.47
N ALA A 220 18.89 -14.32 -3.86
CA ALA A 220 20.08 -14.04 -4.68
C ALA A 220 21.38 -14.44 -3.95
N ASP A 221 21.50 -14.16 -2.66
CA ASP A 221 22.65 -14.57 -1.84
C ASP A 221 22.76 -16.12 -1.71
N LYS A 222 21.66 -16.84 -1.92
CA LYS A 222 21.63 -18.31 -2.01
C LYS A 222 21.84 -18.84 -3.43
N ASN A 223 22.24 -18.00 -4.37
CA ASN A 223 22.44 -18.32 -5.79
C ASN A 223 21.17 -18.86 -6.48
N LEU A 224 19.99 -18.49 -6.00
CA LEU A 224 18.74 -18.84 -6.66
C LEU A 224 18.40 -17.81 -7.76
N PRO A 225 17.76 -18.23 -8.86
CA PRO A 225 17.39 -17.31 -9.93
C PRO A 225 16.47 -16.19 -9.43
N ALA A 226 16.61 -14.99 -9.95
CA ALA A 226 15.76 -13.83 -9.61
C ALA A 226 14.26 -14.11 -9.85
N SER A 227 13.94 -14.95 -10.84
CA SER A 227 12.59 -15.43 -11.10
C SER A 227 11.96 -16.17 -9.91
N SER A 228 12.78 -16.88 -9.11
CA SER A 228 12.28 -17.59 -7.90
C SER A 228 11.74 -16.62 -6.88
N ALA A 229 12.39 -15.47 -6.68
CA ALA A 229 11.93 -14.43 -5.78
C ALA A 229 10.62 -13.79 -6.27
N ALA A 230 10.55 -13.46 -7.56
CA ALA A 230 9.35 -12.91 -8.17
C ALA A 230 8.17 -13.88 -8.07
N MET A 231 8.40 -15.18 -8.34
CA MET A 231 7.37 -16.22 -8.21
C MET A 231 6.91 -16.40 -6.76
N ALA A 232 7.82 -16.42 -5.78
CA ALA A 232 7.47 -16.53 -4.37
C ALA A 232 6.55 -15.38 -3.93
N LEU A 233 6.91 -14.13 -4.28
CA LEU A 233 6.08 -12.97 -3.98
C LEU A 233 4.75 -12.96 -4.75
N ALA A 234 4.72 -13.47 -5.98
CA ALA A 234 3.49 -13.63 -6.75
C ALA A 234 2.54 -14.65 -6.09
N TYR A 235 3.07 -15.77 -5.59
CA TYR A 235 2.29 -16.75 -4.83
C TYR A 235 1.70 -16.16 -3.55
N VAL A 236 2.43 -15.31 -2.83
CA VAL A 236 1.87 -14.55 -1.70
C VAL A 236 0.64 -13.76 -2.16
N GLY A 237 0.68 -13.12 -3.34
CA GLY A 237 -0.48 -12.43 -3.91
C GLY A 237 -1.68 -13.34 -4.13
N ILE A 238 -1.49 -14.51 -4.75
CA ILE A 238 -2.56 -15.49 -5.00
C ILE A 238 -3.17 -15.98 -3.68
N PHE A 239 -2.33 -16.48 -2.77
CA PHE A 239 -2.82 -17.01 -1.49
C PHE A 239 -3.49 -15.94 -0.64
N ASN A 240 -3.08 -14.68 -0.78
CA ASN A 240 -3.71 -13.56 -0.10
C ASN A 240 -5.15 -13.30 -0.61
N ILE A 241 -5.44 -13.56 -1.91
CA ILE A 241 -6.82 -13.48 -2.43
C ILE A 241 -7.71 -14.50 -1.71
N PHE A 242 -7.31 -15.76 -1.69
CA PHE A 242 -8.07 -16.83 -1.02
C PHE A 242 -8.15 -16.60 0.49
N GLY A 243 -7.03 -16.23 1.12
CA GLY A 243 -6.98 -15.92 2.55
C GLY A 243 -7.90 -14.78 2.94
N SER A 244 -7.89 -13.69 2.20
CA SER A 244 -8.75 -12.53 2.47
C SER A 244 -10.24 -12.89 2.37
N TYR A 245 -10.62 -13.67 1.36
CA TYR A 245 -11.98 -14.15 1.22
C TYR A 245 -12.38 -15.08 2.37
N PHE A 246 -11.55 -16.08 2.66
CA PHE A 246 -11.80 -17.06 3.73
C PHE A 246 -11.97 -16.39 5.10
N TRP A 247 -11.02 -15.54 5.48
CA TRP A 247 -11.06 -14.84 6.77
C TRP A 247 -12.15 -13.79 6.83
N GLY A 248 -12.52 -13.18 5.69
CA GLY A 248 -13.68 -12.30 5.59
C GLY A 248 -14.97 -13.03 5.93
N VAL A 249 -15.22 -14.18 5.30
CA VAL A 249 -16.40 -15.02 5.58
C VAL A 249 -16.41 -15.53 7.02
N MET A 250 -15.24 -15.91 7.56
CA MET A 250 -15.14 -16.31 8.98
C MET A 250 -15.46 -15.13 9.93
N GLY A 251 -15.06 -13.92 9.59
CA GLY A 251 -15.37 -12.71 10.38
C GLY A 251 -16.86 -12.35 10.40
N ASP A 252 -17.63 -12.77 9.38
CA ASP A 252 -19.08 -12.60 9.36
C ASP A 252 -19.81 -13.67 10.18
N LYS A 253 -19.24 -14.89 10.26
CA LYS A 253 -19.86 -16.04 10.94
C LYS A 253 -19.48 -16.16 12.42
N PHE A 254 -18.28 -15.74 12.79
CA PHE A 254 -17.74 -15.91 14.13
C PHE A 254 -17.38 -14.56 14.75
N SER A 255 -17.16 -14.56 16.06
CA SER A 255 -16.71 -13.37 16.78
C SER A 255 -15.40 -12.84 16.19
N LYS A 256 -15.38 -11.57 15.78
CA LYS A 256 -14.21 -10.90 15.16
C LYS A 256 -12.94 -11.03 16.02
N ARG A 257 -13.10 -11.04 17.35
CA ARG A 257 -11.99 -11.21 18.30
C ARG A 257 -11.31 -12.58 18.14
N HIS A 258 -12.09 -13.66 18.08
CA HIS A 258 -11.54 -15.02 17.93
C HIS A 258 -10.95 -15.24 16.54
N VAL A 259 -11.59 -14.71 15.50
CA VAL A 259 -11.09 -14.78 14.13
C VAL A 259 -9.75 -14.05 14.01
N MET A 260 -9.61 -12.85 14.57
CA MET A 260 -8.32 -12.14 14.59
C MET A 260 -7.24 -12.92 15.37
N SER A 261 -7.58 -13.46 16.55
CA SER A 261 -6.63 -14.27 17.33
C SER A 261 -6.15 -15.49 16.55
N ALA A 262 -7.06 -16.22 15.93
CA ALA A 262 -6.72 -17.37 15.10
C ALA A 262 -5.83 -16.97 13.90
N LEU A 263 -6.16 -15.88 13.22
CA LEU A 263 -5.36 -15.36 12.10
C LEU A 263 -3.92 -15.05 12.52
N TYR A 264 -3.73 -14.42 13.66
CA TYR A 264 -2.38 -14.10 14.16
C TYR A 264 -1.62 -15.32 14.69
N LEU A 265 -2.33 -16.37 15.16
CA LEU A 265 -1.70 -17.63 15.58
C LEU A 265 -1.22 -18.49 14.42
N VAL A 266 -1.92 -18.46 13.29
CA VAL A 266 -1.59 -19.25 12.09
C VAL A 266 -0.53 -18.56 11.22
N ARG A 267 -0.32 -17.27 11.40
CA ARG A 267 0.64 -16.46 10.64
C ARG A 267 2.09 -16.66 11.10
#